data_d76e6297fb2aba46c4cb71c63a2f8566
#
_entry.id   d76e6297fb2aba46c4cb71c63a2f8566
#
_cell.length_a   1.000
_cell.length_b   1.000
_cell.length_c   1.000
_cell.angle_alpha   90.00
_cell.angle_beta   90.00
_cell.angle_gamma   90.00
#
_symmetry.space_group_name_H-M   'P 1'
#
loop_
_entity.id
_entity.type
_entity.pdbx_description
1 polymer ?
#
loop_
_entity_poly.entity_id
_entity_poly.type
_entity_poly.pdbx_seq_one_letter_code
_entity_poly.pdbx_strand_id
1 'polypeptide(L)'
;IADVPAPMQDDMDTVLRNIREKLIAGVEKRLDADAPVGFLLSGGLDSSLVCSIAAKKLNKPIRTFAIGMDTDAIDLKYARQTAEYLGSEHHEIIINRDMVINSLEEVIRLLGTWDITTIRASMGMYLLCKAIHEQTDVRVLLTGEISDELFGYKYTDYAPTADAFQQESQKRIRELYMYDVLRADRCISSNSIEARVPFGDLDFVRYVMAIDPEKKLNSYGKGKYLLRKAFEGDWLPPEILWREKAAFSDAVGHSMVDDIKEYAESLYTDEEFQLRRANYSAHCMPFTKESLFYREIFEKYYHDQSRTIVGFWMPNKAWPNCNVNDPSARVLANYGASGV
;
A
#
# COMPACT_ATOMS: atom_id res chain seq x y z
N ILE A 1 -14.49 15.00 2.91
CA ILE A 1 -13.63 14.45 3.96
C ILE A 1 -12.17 14.87 3.81
N ALA A 2 -11.67 14.96 2.58
CA ALA A 2 -10.32 15.42 2.30
C ALA A 2 -10.18 16.95 2.45
N ASP A 3 -11.25 17.67 2.30
CA ASP A 3 -11.25 19.14 2.36
C ASP A 3 -11.50 19.60 3.79
N VAL A 4 -10.55 20.32 4.34
CA VAL A 4 -10.63 20.94 5.66
C VAL A 4 -10.60 22.47 5.52
N PRO A 5 -11.53 23.18 6.13
CA PRO A 5 -11.66 24.63 5.94
C PRO A 5 -10.49 25.42 6.55
N ALA A 6 -9.92 24.92 7.64
CA ALA A 6 -8.76 25.52 8.30
C ALA A 6 -8.00 24.47 9.11
N PRO A 7 -6.66 24.55 9.18
CA PRO A 7 -5.86 23.71 10.07
C PRO A 7 -6.19 23.93 11.53
N MET A 8 -6.17 22.86 12.33
CA MET A 8 -6.29 22.94 13.78
C MET A 8 -5.01 23.48 14.41
N GLN A 9 -5.16 24.21 15.50
CA GLN A 9 -4.06 24.82 16.26
C GLN A 9 -3.70 24.00 17.50
N ASP A 10 -4.00 22.69 17.52
CA ASP A 10 -3.63 21.80 18.63
C ASP A 10 -2.10 21.82 18.85
N ASP A 11 -1.67 21.78 20.10
CA ASP A 11 -0.27 21.56 20.45
C ASP A 11 0.17 20.12 20.08
N MET A 12 1.47 19.87 20.09
CA MET A 12 2.03 18.59 19.67
C MET A 12 1.53 17.43 20.53
N ASP A 13 1.46 17.59 21.84
CA ASP A 13 1.02 16.52 22.76
C ASP A 13 -0.43 16.16 22.53
N THR A 14 -1.28 17.15 22.29
CA THR A 14 -2.69 16.94 21.92
C THR A 14 -2.81 16.25 20.58
N VAL A 15 -2.02 16.64 19.58
CA VAL A 15 -1.99 15.98 18.27
C VAL A 15 -1.62 14.50 18.40
N LEU A 16 -0.55 14.19 19.09
CA LEU A 16 -0.07 12.83 19.28
C LEU A 16 -1.06 11.94 20.04
N ARG A 17 -1.65 12.47 21.11
CA ARG A 17 -2.69 11.78 21.86
C ARG A 17 -3.90 11.49 20.99
N ASN A 18 -4.41 12.45 20.26
CA ASN A 18 -5.60 12.30 19.42
C ASN A 18 -5.35 11.33 18.24
N ILE A 19 -4.17 11.35 17.61
CA ILE A 19 -3.78 10.36 16.60
C ILE A 19 -3.90 8.95 17.20
N ARG A 20 -3.30 8.72 18.37
CA ARG A 20 -3.32 7.41 19.04
C ARG A 20 -4.73 6.98 19.41
N GLU A 21 -5.49 7.82 20.11
CA GLU A 21 -6.83 7.47 20.58
C GLU A 21 -7.80 7.19 19.43
N LYS A 22 -7.75 8.01 18.37
CA LYS A 22 -8.63 7.84 17.22
C LYS A 22 -8.27 6.61 16.36
N LEU A 23 -6.98 6.28 16.21
CA LEU A 23 -6.60 5.06 15.52
C LEU A 23 -6.98 3.81 16.33
N ILE A 24 -6.80 3.85 17.65
CA ILE A 24 -7.27 2.79 18.54
C ILE A 24 -8.78 2.58 18.37
N ALA A 25 -9.57 3.64 18.43
CA ALA A 25 -11.02 3.57 18.22
C ALA A 25 -11.38 3.06 16.82
N GLY A 26 -10.60 3.46 15.79
CA GLY A 26 -10.77 2.99 14.42
C GLY A 26 -10.54 1.47 14.28
N VAL A 27 -9.55 0.92 14.97
CA VAL A 27 -9.34 -0.53 15.03
C VAL A 27 -10.46 -1.22 15.82
N GLU A 28 -10.79 -0.72 17.01
CA GLU A 28 -11.83 -1.30 17.88
C GLU A 28 -13.17 -1.46 17.17
N LYS A 29 -13.63 -0.43 16.47
CA LYS A 29 -14.87 -0.47 15.68
C LYS A 29 -14.89 -1.60 14.62
N ARG A 30 -13.74 -2.15 14.25
CA ARG A 30 -13.57 -3.14 13.18
C ARG A 30 -13.24 -4.53 13.68
N LEU A 31 -13.23 -4.74 15.01
CA LEU A 31 -12.95 -6.06 15.60
C LEU A 31 -14.21 -6.91 15.77
N ASP A 32 -15.39 -6.28 15.80
CA ASP A 32 -16.66 -7.00 15.93
C ASP A 32 -17.06 -7.59 14.57
N ALA A 33 -17.15 -8.91 14.49
CA ALA A 33 -17.48 -9.67 13.30
C ALA A 33 -18.14 -11.00 13.66
N ASP A 34 -19.07 -11.42 12.83
CA ASP A 34 -19.73 -12.74 12.89
C ASP A 34 -18.96 -13.84 12.15
N ALA A 35 -17.85 -13.48 11.50
CA ALA A 35 -16.95 -14.39 10.81
C ALA A 35 -15.53 -14.30 11.40
N PRO A 36 -14.69 -15.35 11.23
CA PRO A 36 -13.31 -15.34 11.70
C PRO A 36 -12.48 -14.19 11.09
N VAL A 37 -11.80 -13.44 11.97
CA VAL A 37 -11.02 -12.27 11.65
C VAL A 37 -9.53 -12.61 11.58
N GLY A 38 -8.85 -12.14 10.55
CA GLY A 38 -7.41 -12.18 10.37
C GLY A 38 -6.83 -10.79 10.13
N PHE A 39 -5.52 -10.70 10.13
CA PHE A 39 -4.79 -9.44 10.02
C PHE A 39 -3.65 -9.58 9.02
N LEU A 40 -3.53 -8.65 8.08
CA LEU A 40 -2.37 -8.58 7.22
C LEU A 40 -1.21 -7.94 7.99
N LEU A 41 -0.06 -8.61 8.00
CA LEU A 41 1.12 -8.19 8.76
C LEU A 41 2.36 -8.25 7.89
N SER A 42 2.78 -7.11 7.33
CA SER A 42 4.00 -7.00 6.53
C SER A 42 5.26 -6.68 7.36
N GLY A 43 5.14 -6.48 8.67
CA GLY A 43 6.23 -5.97 9.51
C GLY A 43 6.58 -4.49 9.24
N GLY A 44 5.81 -3.80 8.39
CA GLY A 44 5.83 -2.34 8.25
C GLY A 44 5.03 -1.67 9.36
N LEU A 45 5.29 -0.37 9.58
CA LEU A 45 4.66 0.41 10.66
C LEU A 45 3.13 0.26 10.71
N ASP A 46 2.49 0.46 9.56
CA ASP A 46 1.03 0.62 9.47
C ASP A 46 0.29 -0.69 9.84
N SER A 47 0.66 -1.79 9.20
CA SER A 47 0.08 -3.10 9.47
C SER A 47 0.41 -3.57 10.89
N SER A 48 1.63 -3.32 11.36
CA SER A 48 2.06 -3.70 12.71
C SER A 48 1.30 -2.94 13.80
N LEU A 49 0.97 -1.65 13.60
CA LEU A 49 0.15 -0.88 14.53
C LEU A 49 -1.28 -1.43 14.61
N VAL A 50 -1.90 -1.74 13.47
CA VAL A 50 -3.24 -2.35 13.45
C VAL A 50 -3.24 -3.67 14.22
N CYS A 51 -2.26 -4.54 13.97
CA CYS A 51 -2.12 -5.82 14.69
C CYS A 51 -1.86 -5.61 16.19
N SER A 52 -0.99 -4.68 16.57
CA SER A 52 -0.67 -4.40 17.96
C SER A 52 -1.87 -3.89 18.74
N ILE A 53 -2.63 -2.95 18.19
CA ILE A 53 -3.85 -2.43 18.80
C ILE A 53 -4.86 -3.56 18.98
N ALA A 54 -5.07 -4.37 17.94
CA ALA A 54 -6.02 -5.48 17.98
C ALA A 54 -5.63 -6.53 19.03
N ALA A 55 -4.36 -6.94 19.08
CA ALA A 55 -3.87 -7.91 20.06
C ALA A 55 -4.08 -7.43 21.50
N LYS A 56 -3.75 -6.16 21.78
CA LYS A 56 -3.96 -5.56 23.11
C LYS A 56 -5.45 -5.47 23.48
N LYS A 57 -6.32 -5.15 22.50
CA LYS A 57 -7.77 -5.01 22.76
C LYS A 57 -8.49 -6.33 22.92
N LEU A 58 -8.16 -7.33 22.12
CA LEU A 58 -8.78 -8.64 22.19
C LEU A 58 -8.25 -9.48 23.37
N ASN A 59 -7.08 -9.15 23.89
CA ASN A 59 -6.39 -9.88 24.96
C ASN A 59 -6.32 -11.40 24.71
N LYS A 60 -6.11 -11.77 23.46
CA LYS A 60 -5.94 -13.15 22.97
C LYS A 60 -5.08 -13.15 21.71
N PRO A 61 -4.43 -14.29 21.37
CA PRO A 61 -3.70 -14.40 20.12
C PRO A 61 -4.59 -14.02 18.92
N ILE A 62 -4.05 -13.20 18.03
CA ILE A 62 -4.68 -12.86 16.75
C ILE A 62 -4.03 -13.66 15.63
N ARG A 63 -4.76 -13.94 14.56
CA ARG A 63 -4.21 -14.60 13.36
C ARG A 63 -3.65 -13.60 12.39
N THR A 64 -2.36 -13.68 12.11
CA THR A 64 -1.64 -12.76 11.22
C THR A 64 -1.12 -13.47 10.00
N PHE A 65 -1.10 -12.77 8.85
CA PHE A 65 -0.71 -13.31 7.57
C PHE A 65 0.31 -12.40 6.89
N ALA A 66 1.37 -12.99 6.37
CA ALA A 66 2.40 -12.31 5.58
C ALA A 66 2.68 -13.07 4.29
N ILE A 67 3.25 -12.38 3.29
CA ILE A 67 3.64 -12.98 2.02
C ILE A 67 5.04 -12.52 1.63
N GLY A 68 5.79 -13.37 0.97
CA GLY A 68 7.09 -13.04 0.41
C GLY A 68 7.51 -13.99 -0.70
N MET A 69 8.42 -13.49 -1.54
CA MET A 69 9.10 -14.32 -2.54
C MET A 69 10.01 -15.33 -1.83
N ASP A 70 10.23 -16.45 -2.47
CA ASP A 70 11.14 -17.52 -1.99
C ASP A 70 12.63 -17.11 -2.01
N THR A 71 12.95 -15.97 -2.61
CA THR A 71 14.33 -15.50 -2.83
C THR A 71 14.77 -14.39 -1.89
N ASP A 72 13.96 -13.32 -1.71
CA ASP A 72 14.41 -12.05 -1.14
C ASP A 72 13.34 -11.29 -0.33
N ALA A 73 12.49 -12.01 0.38
CA ALA A 73 11.36 -11.45 1.15
C ALA A 73 11.83 -10.73 2.44
N ILE A 74 12.18 -9.47 2.35
CA ILE A 74 12.63 -8.64 3.50
C ILE A 74 11.51 -8.52 4.55
N ASP A 75 10.28 -8.35 4.12
CA ASP A 75 9.13 -8.13 5.02
C ASP A 75 8.84 -9.35 5.91
N LEU A 76 9.08 -10.57 5.45
CA LEU A 76 8.83 -11.77 6.26
C LEU A 76 9.65 -11.78 7.56
N LYS A 77 10.89 -11.29 7.53
CA LYS A 77 11.73 -11.17 8.72
C LYS A 77 11.07 -10.26 9.77
N TYR A 78 10.61 -9.09 9.35
CA TYR A 78 10.01 -8.11 10.26
C TYR A 78 8.58 -8.46 10.65
N ALA A 79 7.83 -9.13 9.76
CA ALA A 79 6.52 -9.68 10.09
C ALA A 79 6.62 -10.73 11.19
N ARG A 80 7.59 -11.67 11.08
CA ARG A 80 7.85 -12.69 12.10
C ARG A 80 8.24 -12.07 13.44
N GLN A 81 9.16 -11.11 13.42
CA GLN A 81 9.59 -10.40 14.63
C GLN A 81 8.41 -9.68 15.32
N THR A 82 7.54 -9.04 14.54
CA THR A 82 6.33 -8.41 15.06
C THR A 82 5.36 -9.44 15.62
N ALA A 83 5.16 -10.54 14.90
CA ALA A 83 4.26 -11.63 15.30
C ALA A 83 4.70 -12.27 16.62
N GLU A 84 5.99 -12.51 16.80
CA GLU A 84 6.59 -13.02 18.05
C GLU A 84 6.36 -12.04 19.20
N TYR A 85 6.60 -10.75 18.98
CA TYR A 85 6.35 -9.71 19.99
C TYR A 85 4.88 -9.65 20.43
N LEU A 86 3.95 -9.81 19.49
CA LEU A 86 2.51 -9.76 19.75
C LEU A 86 1.94 -11.10 20.28
N GLY A 87 2.70 -12.18 20.21
CA GLY A 87 2.21 -13.54 20.51
C GLY A 87 1.09 -13.98 19.56
N SER A 88 1.15 -13.60 18.28
CA SER A 88 0.14 -13.94 17.29
C SER A 88 0.35 -15.34 16.69
N GLU A 89 -0.74 -15.94 16.21
CA GLU A 89 -0.70 -17.10 15.33
C GLU A 89 -0.36 -16.63 13.92
N HIS A 90 0.91 -16.78 13.54
CA HIS A 90 1.45 -16.20 12.31
C HIS A 90 1.57 -17.21 11.19
N HIS A 91 1.07 -16.85 10.00
CA HIS A 91 1.11 -17.65 8.79
C HIS A 91 1.88 -16.91 7.69
N GLU A 92 2.88 -17.57 7.11
CA GLU A 92 3.69 -17.05 6.02
C GLU A 92 3.33 -17.76 4.71
N ILE A 93 3.04 -16.98 3.67
CA ILE A 93 2.77 -17.48 2.33
C ILE A 93 4.00 -17.21 1.47
N ILE A 94 4.61 -18.27 0.99
CA ILE A 94 5.79 -18.17 0.11
C ILE A 94 5.34 -18.33 -1.34
N ILE A 95 5.72 -17.37 -2.18
CA ILE A 95 5.42 -17.36 -3.61
C ILE A 95 6.70 -17.35 -4.44
N ASN A 96 6.58 -17.74 -5.69
CA ASN A 96 7.67 -17.76 -6.65
C ASN A 96 7.29 -17.06 -7.96
N ARG A 97 8.28 -16.89 -8.85
CA ARG A 97 8.14 -16.26 -10.17
C ARG A 97 6.96 -16.82 -10.97
N ASP A 98 6.84 -18.14 -11.05
CA ASP A 98 5.81 -18.78 -11.88
C ASP A 98 4.40 -18.48 -11.35
N MET A 99 4.20 -18.47 -10.03
CA MET A 99 2.93 -18.10 -9.42
C MET A 99 2.56 -16.65 -9.76
N VAL A 100 3.53 -15.74 -9.72
CA VAL A 100 3.33 -14.33 -10.07
C VAL A 100 2.94 -14.19 -11.54
N ILE A 101 3.75 -14.71 -12.46
CA ILE A 101 3.53 -14.56 -13.91
C ILE A 101 2.20 -15.20 -14.34
N ASN A 102 1.89 -16.40 -13.84
CA ASN A 102 0.65 -17.10 -14.17
C ASN A 102 -0.62 -16.42 -13.64
N SER A 103 -0.49 -15.54 -12.65
CA SER A 103 -1.63 -14.81 -12.08
C SER A 103 -1.85 -13.43 -12.70
N LEU A 104 -0.92 -12.90 -13.52
CA LEU A 104 -0.98 -11.52 -14.07
C LEU A 104 -2.27 -11.25 -14.83
N GLU A 105 -2.65 -12.11 -15.75
CA GLU A 105 -3.86 -11.91 -16.57
C GLU A 105 -5.12 -11.87 -15.71
N GLU A 106 -5.25 -12.78 -14.75
CA GLU A 106 -6.39 -12.83 -13.84
C GLU A 106 -6.44 -11.59 -12.94
N VAL A 107 -5.30 -11.16 -12.41
CA VAL A 107 -5.22 -9.95 -11.56
C VAL A 107 -5.63 -8.71 -12.35
N ILE A 108 -5.13 -8.52 -13.57
CA ILE A 108 -5.52 -7.39 -14.42
C ILE A 108 -7.01 -7.41 -14.73
N ARG A 109 -7.57 -8.61 -15.03
CA ARG A 109 -8.99 -8.80 -15.24
C ARG A 109 -9.83 -8.42 -14.01
N LEU A 110 -9.41 -8.83 -12.82
CA LEU A 110 -10.11 -8.53 -11.57
C LEU A 110 -10.04 -7.05 -11.22
N LEU A 111 -8.89 -6.44 -11.39
CA LEU A 111 -8.68 -5.02 -11.08
C LEU A 111 -9.45 -4.10 -12.03
N GLY A 112 -9.57 -4.46 -13.31
CA GLY A 112 -10.13 -3.59 -14.33
C GLY A 112 -9.30 -2.32 -14.52
N THR A 113 -7.98 -2.41 -14.40
CA THR A 113 -7.02 -1.32 -14.63
C THR A 113 -5.80 -1.81 -15.39
N TRP A 114 -5.09 -0.89 -16.03
CA TRP A 114 -3.80 -1.09 -16.66
C TRP A 114 -2.68 -0.29 -15.97
N ASP A 115 -2.94 0.27 -14.78
CA ASP A 115 -1.95 1.01 -14.01
C ASP A 115 -0.85 0.11 -13.46
N ILE A 116 0.41 0.48 -13.74
CA ILE A 116 1.59 -0.32 -13.40
C ILE A 116 1.70 -0.55 -11.89
N THR A 117 1.59 0.52 -11.12
CA THR A 117 1.77 0.47 -9.65
C THR A 117 0.72 -0.40 -9.00
N THR A 118 -0.55 -0.20 -9.38
CA THR A 118 -1.68 -0.97 -8.86
C THR A 118 -1.52 -2.45 -9.17
N ILE A 119 -1.12 -2.82 -10.40
CA ILE A 119 -0.96 -4.22 -10.80
C ILE A 119 0.20 -4.87 -10.03
N ARG A 120 1.40 -4.26 -10.02
CA ARG A 120 2.56 -4.79 -9.28
C ARG A 120 2.24 -5.06 -7.81
N ALA A 121 1.63 -4.10 -7.13
CA ALA A 121 1.25 -4.25 -5.73
C ALA A 121 0.12 -5.26 -5.52
N SER A 122 -0.72 -5.49 -6.53
CA SER A 122 -1.82 -6.46 -6.46
C SER A 122 -1.37 -7.91 -6.52
N MET A 123 -0.22 -8.21 -7.13
CA MET A 123 0.23 -9.59 -7.27
C MET A 123 0.38 -10.27 -5.90
N GLY A 124 1.13 -9.67 -5.00
CA GLY A 124 1.29 -10.19 -3.64
C GLY A 124 -0.05 -10.22 -2.87
N MET A 125 -0.85 -9.15 -2.96
CA MET A 125 -2.13 -9.08 -2.24
C MET A 125 -3.11 -10.16 -2.72
N TYR A 126 -3.24 -10.37 -4.02
CA TYR A 126 -4.12 -11.38 -4.59
C TYR A 126 -3.72 -12.80 -4.17
N LEU A 127 -2.43 -13.13 -4.33
CA LEU A 127 -1.91 -14.47 -3.97
C LEU A 127 -2.03 -14.75 -2.47
N LEU A 128 -1.79 -13.74 -1.63
CA LEU A 128 -1.99 -13.84 -0.19
C LEU A 128 -3.46 -14.12 0.16
N CYS A 129 -4.38 -13.33 -0.36
CA CYS A 129 -5.81 -13.48 -0.09
C CYS A 129 -6.37 -14.80 -0.61
N LYS A 130 -5.89 -15.27 -1.78
CA LYS A 130 -6.21 -16.58 -2.32
C LYS A 130 -5.79 -17.69 -1.36
N ALA A 131 -4.55 -17.65 -0.88
CA ALA A 131 -4.05 -18.66 0.07
C ALA A 131 -4.83 -18.61 1.40
N ILE A 132 -5.15 -17.42 1.93
CA ILE A 132 -5.96 -17.29 3.15
C ILE A 132 -7.34 -17.94 2.96
N HIS A 133 -8.00 -17.66 1.83
CA HIS A 133 -9.31 -18.24 1.54
C HIS A 133 -9.27 -19.77 1.42
N GLU A 134 -8.28 -20.30 0.72
CA GLU A 134 -8.14 -21.74 0.45
C GLU A 134 -7.69 -22.55 1.68
N GLN A 135 -6.88 -21.95 2.55
CA GLN A 135 -6.20 -22.68 3.64
C GLN A 135 -6.80 -22.40 5.04
N THR A 136 -7.69 -21.42 5.16
CA THR A 136 -8.24 -21.02 6.46
C THR A 136 -9.75 -20.73 6.37
N ASP A 137 -10.35 -20.58 7.56
CA ASP A 137 -11.74 -20.15 7.73
C ASP A 137 -11.88 -18.62 7.86
N VAL A 138 -10.79 -17.84 7.77
CA VAL A 138 -10.81 -16.37 7.85
C VAL A 138 -11.60 -15.77 6.69
N ARG A 139 -12.54 -14.88 7.01
CA ARG A 139 -13.38 -14.20 6.04
C ARG A 139 -13.41 -12.67 6.21
N VAL A 140 -12.73 -12.16 7.21
CA VAL A 140 -12.56 -10.73 7.46
C VAL A 140 -11.08 -10.44 7.65
N LEU A 141 -10.54 -9.44 6.95
CA LEU A 141 -9.14 -9.01 7.07
C LEU A 141 -9.04 -7.54 7.44
N LEU A 142 -8.28 -7.23 8.51
CA LEU A 142 -7.86 -5.87 8.81
C LEU A 142 -6.51 -5.58 8.14
N THR A 143 -6.40 -4.38 7.55
CA THR A 143 -5.23 -3.93 6.79
C THR A 143 -4.69 -2.59 7.28
N GLY A 144 -3.45 -2.24 6.91
CA GLY A 144 -2.82 -0.95 7.19
C GLY A 144 -2.97 0.09 6.07
N GLU A 145 -3.89 -0.11 5.10
CA GLU A 145 -4.10 0.80 3.97
C GLU A 145 -4.52 2.21 4.38
N ILE A 146 -4.30 3.21 3.52
CA ILE A 146 -4.65 4.64 3.68
C ILE A 146 -3.64 5.43 4.54
N SER A 147 -2.80 4.77 5.32
CA SER A 147 -1.82 5.47 6.15
C SER A 147 -0.83 6.32 5.34
N ASP A 148 -0.42 5.86 4.16
CA ASP A 148 0.52 6.55 3.29
C ASP A 148 -0.06 7.86 2.74
N GLU A 149 -1.34 7.88 2.40
CA GLU A 149 -2.04 9.05 1.88
C GLU A 149 -2.28 10.11 2.97
N LEU A 150 -2.41 9.68 4.22
CA LEU A 150 -2.64 10.57 5.36
C LEU A 150 -1.35 11.20 5.91
N PHE A 151 -0.28 10.41 6.03
CA PHE A 151 0.97 10.79 6.71
C PHE A 151 2.16 10.95 5.79
N GLY A 152 1.99 10.66 4.51
CA GLY A 152 3.04 10.73 3.50
C GLY A 152 3.70 9.38 3.17
N TYR A 153 4.28 9.37 1.99
CA TYR A 153 5.03 8.26 1.41
C TYR A 153 6.40 8.78 0.94
N LYS A 154 7.30 7.93 0.48
CA LYS A 154 8.68 8.29 0.09
C LYS A 154 8.80 9.57 -0.75
N TYR A 155 7.99 9.72 -1.80
CA TYR A 155 8.08 10.90 -2.66
C TYR A 155 7.55 12.19 -1.98
N THR A 156 6.70 12.08 -0.98
CA THR A 156 6.17 13.26 -0.28
C THR A 156 7.21 13.96 0.59
N ASP A 157 8.35 13.30 0.87
CA ASP A 157 9.50 13.94 1.51
C ASP A 157 10.10 15.06 0.64
N TYR A 158 9.78 15.09 -0.65
CA TYR A 158 10.18 16.15 -1.58
C TYR A 158 9.14 17.27 -1.73
N ALA A 159 8.09 17.27 -0.92
CA ALA A 159 7.10 18.35 -0.95
C ALA A 159 7.80 19.70 -0.69
N PRO A 160 7.65 20.69 -1.57
CA PRO A 160 8.37 21.96 -1.44
C PRO A 160 7.86 22.83 -0.28
N THR A 161 6.63 22.63 0.14
CA THR A 161 5.99 23.36 1.26
C THR A 161 4.98 22.44 1.95
N ALA A 162 4.59 22.81 3.17
CA ALA A 162 3.54 22.12 3.93
C ALA A 162 2.18 22.17 3.20
N ASP A 163 1.86 23.27 2.54
CA ASP A 163 0.64 23.39 1.71
C ASP A 163 0.68 22.44 0.52
N ALA A 164 1.82 22.31 -0.15
CA ALA A 164 1.98 21.35 -1.27
C ALA A 164 1.82 19.91 -0.78
N PHE A 165 2.37 19.56 0.39
CA PHE A 165 2.15 18.27 1.03
C PHE A 165 0.66 18.02 1.31
N GLN A 166 -0.04 19.02 1.89
CA GLN A 166 -1.46 18.90 2.21
C GLN A 166 -2.32 18.71 0.95
N GLN A 167 -2.05 19.46 -0.10
CA GLN A 167 -2.75 19.34 -1.38
C GLN A 167 -2.55 17.96 -1.99
N GLU A 168 -1.33 17.42 -1.93
CA GLU A 168 -1.05 16.07 -2.42
C GLU A 168 -1.79 15.01 -1.58
N SER A 169 -1.78 15.10 -0.25
CA SER A 169 -2.57 14.23 0.62
C SER A 169 -4.05 14.28 0.29
N GLN A 170 -4.61 15.46 0.10
CA GLN A 170 -6.01 15.65 -0.32
C GLN A 170 -6.30 14.98 -1.66
N LYS A 171 -5.38 15.15 -2.63
CA LYS A 171 -5.48 14.51 -3.94
C LYS A 171 -5.48 12.98 -3.79
N ARG A 172 -4.53 12.40 -3.05
CA ARG A 172 -4.42 10.95 -2.87
C ARG A 172 -5.63 10.36 -2.14
N ILE A 173 -6.16 11.03 -1.15
CA ILE A 173 -7.42 10.61 -0.49
C ILE A 173 -8.61 10.62 -1.47
N ARG A 174 -8.68 11.55 -2.41
CA ARG A 174 -9.73 11.55 -3.46
C ARG A 174 -9.52 10.44 -4.50
N GLU A 175 -8.27 10.04 -4.74
CA GLU A 175 -7.87 9.04 -5.73
C GLU A 175 -7.78 7.60 -5.19
N LEU A 176 -8.10 7.36 -3.91
CA LEU A 176 -7.99 6.04 -3.26
C LEU A 176 -8.63 4.91 -4.08
N TYR A 177 -9.79 5.17 -4.66
CA TYR A 177 -10.54 4.19 -5.45
C TYR A 177 -9.91 3.88 -6.82
N MET A 178 -8.90 4.64 -7.23
CA MET A 178 -8.23 4.47 -8.53
C MET A 178 -7.01 3.56 -8.45
N TYR A 179 -6.34 3.49 -7.29
CA TYR A 179 -5.02 2.87 -7.13
C TYR A 179 -4.93 1.94 -5.90
N ASP A 180 -4.45 2.44 -4.77
CA ASP A 180 -4.09 1.58 -3.64
C ASP A 180 -5.28 0.89 -2.98
N VAL A 181 -6.39 1.59 -2.77
CA VAL A 181 -7.60 0.98 -2.20
C VAL A 181 -8.34 0.14 -3.24
N LEU A 182 -8.28 0.49 -4.54
CA LEU A 182 -8.76 -0.39 -5.61
C LEU A 182 -8.05 -1.75 -5.54
N ARG A 183 -6.73 -1.75 -5.39
CA ARG A 183 -5.93 -2.96 -5.19
C ARG A 183 -6.43 -3.79 -4.01
N ALA A 184 -6.50 -3.17 -2.84
CA ALA A 184 -6.91 -3.88 -1.61
C ALA A 184 -8.34 -4.41 -1.74
N ASP A 185 -9.29 -3.59 -2.17
CA ASP A 185 -10.69 -3.98 -2.34
C ASP A 185 -10.84 -5.15 -3.30
N ARG A 186 -10.31 -5.04 -4.51
CA ARG A 186 -10.48 -6.07 -5.56
C ARG A 186 -9.76 -7.37 -5.23
N CYS A 187 -8.52 -7.31 -4.71
CA CYS A 187 -7.78 -8.52 -4.38
C CYS A 187 -8.38 -9.28 -3.19
N ILE A 188 -8.93 -8.57 -2.19
CA ILE A 188 -9.52 -9.19 -1.02
C ILE A 188 -10.93 -9.72 -1.36
N SER A 189 -11.78 -8.89 -1.95
CA SER A 189 -13.18 -9.25 -2.24
C SER A 189 -13.32 -10.36 -3.29
N SER A 190 -12.43 -10.42 -4.28
CA SER A 190 -12.42 -11.50 -5.28
C SER A 190 -12.15 -12.89 -4.68
N ASN A 191 -11.59 -12.93 -3.49
CA ASN A 191 -11.36 -14.15 -2.72
C ASN A 191 -12.44 -14.37 -1.63
N SER A 192 -13.60 -13.73 -1.73
CA SER A 192 -14.72 -13.84 -0.79
C SER A 192 -14.33 -13.50 0.65
N ILE A 193 -13.47 -12.50 0.82
CA ILE A 193 -13.02 -11.97 2.11
C ILE A 193 -13.42 -10.49 2.18
N GLU A 194 -13.87 -10.05 3.37
CA GLU A 194 -14.18 -8.66 3.65
C GLU A 194 -12.92 -7.89 4.07
N ALA A 195 -12.65 -6.74 3.45
CA ALA A 195 -11.57 -5.84 3.84
C ALA A 195 -12.05 -4.81 4.86
N ARG A 196 -11.31 -4.63 5.94
CA ARG A 196 -11.50 -3.56 6.93
C ARG A 196 -10.25 -2.70 7.05
N VAL A 197 -10.43 -1.38 6.94
CA VAL A 197 -9.34 -0.38 6.87
C VAL A 197 -9.42 0.62 8.04
N PRO A 198 -8.77 0.32 9.18
CA PRO A 198 -8.83 1.18 10.37
C PRO A 198 -8.36 2.61 10.14
N PHE A 199 -7.31 2.84 9.34
CA PHE A 199 -6.83 4.17 8.99
C PHE A 199 -7.85 4.96 8.15
N GLY A 200 -8.81 4.28 7.50
CA GLY A 200 -9.94 4.88 6.79
C GLY A 200 -11.12 5.24 7.69
N ASP A 201 -11.02 5.11 9.02
CA ASP A 201 -12.06 5.58 9.92
C ASP A 201 -12.31 7.07 9.71
N LEU A 202 -13.57 7.46 9.51
CA LEU A 202 -13.92 8.83 9.11
C LEU A 202 -13.52 9.88 10.14
N ASP A 203 -13.59 9.53 11.44
CA ASP A 203 -13.20 10.44 12.51
C ASP A 203 -11.67 10.58 12.57
N PHE A 204 -10.95 9.48 12.30
CA PHE A 204 -9.50 9.50 12.19
C PHE A 204 -9.04 10.31 10.98
N VAL A 205 -9.60 10.05 9.78
CA VAL A 205 -9.24 10.78 8.55
C VAL A 205 -9.52 12.27 8.69
N ARG A 206 -10.70 12.65 9.18
CA ARG A 206 -11.05 14.09 9.40
C ARG A 206 -10.06 14.78 10.33
N TYR A 207 -9.69 14.09 11.42
CA TYR A 207 -8.74 14.64 12.37
C TYR A 207 -7.36 14.82 11.75
N VAL A 208 -6.80 13.76 11.14
CA VAL A 208 -5.45 13.80 10.55
C VAL A 208 -5.37 14.83 9.41
N MET A 209 -6.42 14.93 8.58
CA MET A 209 -6.46 15.91 7.50
C MET A 209 -6.56 17.35 8.03
N ALA A 210 -7.09 17.57 9.23
CA ALA A 210 -7.18 18.89 9.87
C ALA A 210 -5.93 19.28 10.68
N ILE A 211 -4.97 18.37 10.90
CA ILE A 211 -3.69 18.71 11.54
C ILE A 211 -2.96 19.73 10.68
N ASP A 212 -2.37 20.75 11.33
CA ASP A 212 -1.51 21.73 10.68
C ASP A 212 -0.46 21.05 9.80
N PRO A 213 -0.45 21.28 8.48
CA PRO A 213 0.46 20.62 7.56
C PRO A 213 1.96 20.78 7.91
N GLU A 214 2.34 21.87 8.56
CA GLU A 214 3.72 22.08 9.03
C GLU A 214 4.16 20.99 10.01
N LYS A 215 3.24 20.44 10.80
CA LYS A 215 3.52 19.32 11.71
C LYS A 215 3.65 17.97 11.01
N LYS A 216 3.02 17.83 9.82
CA LYS A 216 3.05 16.58 9.03
C LYS A 216 4.23 16.50 8.07
N LEU A 217 4.72 17.65 7.61
CA LEU A 217 5.86 17.73 6.71
C LEU A 217 7.07 17.02 7.34
N ASN A 218 7.81 16.24 6.55
CA ASN A 218 8.96 15.49 7.04
C ASN A 218 10.17 16.39 7.34
N SER A 219 10.03 17.26 8.36
CA SER A 219 11.10 18.08 8.92
C SER A 219 11.92 17.35 10.01
N TYR A 220 11.48 16.16 10.40
CA TYR A 220 12.06 15.37 11.50
C TYR A 220 13.08 14.33 11.02
N GLY A 221 13.35 14.26 9.71
CA GLY A 221 14.25 13.26 9.12
C GLY A 221 13.70 11.82 9.16
N LYS A 222 12.40 11.67 9.39
CA LYS A 222 11.73 10.36 9.49
C LYS A 222 10.30 10.43 8.97
N GLY A 223 9.99 9.66 7.94
CA GLY A 223 8.64 9.59 7.39
C GLY A 223 7.61 9.13 8.42
N LYS A 224 6.41 9.68 8.36
CA LYS A 224 5.30 9.40 9.30
C LYS A 224 5.64 9.67 10.76
N TYR A 225 6.45 10.69 11.03
CA TYR A 225 6.95 10.98 12.38
C TYR A 225 5.83 11.07 13.42
N LEU A 226 4.75 11.80 13.15
CA LEU A 226 3.64 11.96 14.08
C LEU A 226 3.00 10.62 14.46
N LEU A 227 2.80 9.72 13.48
CA LEU A 227 2.24 8.39 13.72
C LEU A 227 3.18 7.55 14.60
N ARG A 228 4.49 7.55 14.29
CA ARG A 228 5.49 6.83 15.10
C ARG A 228 5.56 7.38 16.52
N LYS A 229 5.64 8.70 16.66
CA LYS A 229 5.71 9.37 17.95
C LYS A 229 4.46 9.16 18.80
N ALA A 230 3.28 9.14 18.18
CA ALA A 230 2.02 8.86 18.88
C ALA A 230 1.98 7.45 19.50
N PHE A 231 2.73 6.50 18.95
CA PHE A 231 2.77 5.11 19.40
C PHE A 231 4.11 4.70 20.03
N GLU A 232 4.91 5.65 20.50
CA GLU A 232 6.06 5.32 21.36
C GLU A 232 5.61 4.62 22.65
N GLY A 233 6.44 3.71 23.14
CA GLY A 233 6.18 2.89 24.32
C GLY A 233 6.09 1.40 23.97
N ASP A 234 5.16 0.71 24.56
CA ASP A 234 5.01 -0.76 24.50
C ASP A 234 4.07 -1.24 23.37
N TRP A 235 3.85 -0.42 22.33
CA TRP A 235 3.01 -0.81 21.20
C TRP A 235 3.73 -1.70 20.21
N LEU A 236 4.96 -1.37 19.87
CA LEU A 236 5.81 -2.12 18.94
C LEU A 236 7.27 -2.08 19.41
N PRO A 237 8.08 -3.08 19.04
CA PRO A 237 9.53 -2.97 19.21
C PRO A 237 10.08 -1.72 18.50
N PRO A 238 11.08 -1.02 19.09
CA PRO A 238 11.66 0.19 18.50
C PRO A 238 12.12 0.01 17.04
N GLU A 239 12.70 -1.15 16.72
CA GLU A 239 13.18 -1.51 15.37
C GLU A 239 12.04 -1.65 14.36
N ILE A 240 10.83 -1.97 14.79
CA ILE A 240 9.62 -1.98 13.94
C ILE A 240 8.99 -0.60 13.88
N LEU A 241 8.83 0.04 15.05
CA LEU A 241 8.23 1.38 15.14
C LEU A 241 9.00 2.41 14.31
N TRP A 242 10.33 2.31 14.27
CA TRP A 242 11.21 3.27 13.59
C TRP A 242 11.82 2.71 12.29
N ARG A 243 11.37 1.54 11.82
CA ARG A 243 11.79 0.94 10.55
C ARG A 243 11.54 1.88 9.37
N GLU A 244 12.50 1.92 8.42
CA GLU A 244 12.28 2.65 7.16
C GLU A 244 11.15 2.05 6.32
N LYS A 245 10.40 2.93 5.64
CA LYS A 245 9.29 2.49 4.78
C LYS A 245 9.82 1.80 3.52
N ALA A 246 9.30 0.63 3.23
CA ALA A 246 9.41 -0.04 1.93
C ALA A 246 8.05 -0.04 1.22
N ALA A 247 8.06 0.00 -0.11
CA ALA A 247 6.84 -0.24 -0.89
C ALA A 247 6.44 -1.72 -0.79
N PHE A 248 5.15 -2.02 -0.74
CA PHE A 248 4.67 -3.41 -0.60
C PHE A 248 5.19 -4.30 -1.73
N SER A 249 5.14 -3.84 -2.98
CA SER A 249 5.68 -4.59 -4.13
C SER A 249 7.17 -4.90 -4.03
N ASP A 250 7.94 -4.02 -3.41
CA ASP A 250 9.39 -4.20 -3.22
C ASP A 250 9.69 -5.06 -1.99
N ALA A 251 8.86 -4.98 -0.97
CA ALA A 251 9.04 -5.65 0.31
C ALA A 251 8.59 -7.13 0.29
N VAL A 252 7.63 -7.48 -0.57
CA VAL A 252 7.30 -8.88 -0.91
C VAL A 252 8.51 -9.58 -1.53
N GLY A 253 9.31 -8.86 -2.33
CA GLY A 253 10.56 -9.25 -2.93
C GLY A 253 10.89 -8.35 -4.11
N HIS A 254 12.10 -7.80 -4.14
CA HIS A 254 12.56 -7.00 -5.28
C HIS A 254 12.50 -7.82 -6.58
N SER A 255 12.80 -9.11 -6.50
CA SER A 255 12.72 -10.06 -7.60
C SER A 255 11.33 -10.10 -8.25
N MET A 256 10.24 -9.97 -7.49
CA MET A 256 8.89 -10.00 -8.06
C MET A 256 8.68 -8.94 -9.16
N VAL A 257 9.08 -7.69 -8.90
CA VAL A 257 8.94 -6.61 -9.89
C VAL A 257 9.91 -6.79 -11.05
N ASP A 258 11.13 -7.25 -10.77
CA ASP A 258 12.15 -7.49 -11.79
C ASP A 258 11.75 -8.65 -12.70
N ASP A 259 11.20 -9.74 -12.15
CA ASP A 259 10.65 -10.87 -12.90
C ASP A 259 9.50 -10.47 -13.84
N ILE A 260 8.60 -9.62 -13.38
CA ILE A 260 7.49 -9.10 -14.21
C ILE A 260 8.04 -8.26 -15.37
N LYS A 261 9.01 -7.37 -15.08
CA LYS A 261 9.65 -6.55 -16.11
C LYS A 261 10.37 -7.41 -17.14
N GLU A 262 11.19 -8.37 -16.69
CA GLU A 262 11.91 -9.30 -17.56
C GLU A 262 10.95 -10.09 -18.45
N TYR A 263 9.87 -10.60 -17.86
CA TYR A 263 8.84 -11.30 -18.62
C TYR A 263 8.23 -10.40 -19.69
N ALA A 264 7.83 -9.19 -19.36
CA ALA A 264 7.25 -8.25 -20.31
C ALA A 264 8.26 -7.85 -21.43
N GLU A 265 9.55 -7.67 -21.07
CA GLU A 265 10.61 -7.42 -22.06
C GLU A 265 10.77 -8.57 -23.06
N SER A 266 10.55 -9.81 -22.64
CA SER A 266 10.66 -10.99 -23.50
C SER A 266 9.51 -11.15 -24.49
N LEU A 267 8.37 -10.45 -24.29
CA LEU A 267 7.17 -10.61 -25.12
C LEU A 267 7.21 -9.81 -26.43
N TYR A 268 8.05 -8.78 -26.50
CA TYR A 268 8.07 -7.85 -27.65
C TYR A 268 9.49 -7.48 -28.06
N THR A 269 9.76 -7.45 -29.36
CA THR A 269 10.90 -6.69 -29.88
C THR A 269 10.67 -5.19 -29.72
N ASP A 270 11.70 -4.35 -29.92
CA ASP A 270 11.55 -2.91 -29.82
C ASP A 270 10.67 -2.36 -30.96
N GLU A 271 10.76 -2.94 -32.15
CA GLU A 271 9.93 -2.59 -33.30
C GLU A 271 8.46 -2.95 -33.05
N GLU A 272 8.17 -4.13 -32.55
CA GLU A 272 6.82 -4.55 -32.18
C GLU A 272 6.24 -3.66 -31.08
N PHE A 273 7.03 -3.32 -30.07
CA PHE A 273 6.61 -2.39 -29.03
C PHE A 273 6.20 -1.03 -29.59
N GLN A 274 7.04 -0.42 -30.45
CA GLN A 274 6.73 0.89 -31.04
C GLN A 274 5.48 0.84 -31.95
N LEU A 275 5.32 -0.22 -32.73
CA LEU A 275 4.16 -0.41 -33.59
C LEU A 275 2.87 -0.60 -32.79
N ARG A 276 2.89 -1.49 -31.79
CA ARG A 276 1.68 -1.86 -31.03
C ARG A 276 1.22 -0.78 -30.06
N ARG A 277 2.16 -0.08 -29.40
CA ARG A 277 1.81 1.03 -28.49
C ARG A 277 1.12 2.18 -29.21
N ALA A 278 1.43 2.42 -30.48
CA ALA A 278 0.82 3.47 -31.28
C ALA A 278 -0.71 3.33 -31.41
N ASN A 279 -1.25 2.11 -31.31
CA ASN A 279 -2.68 1.86 -31.32
C ASN A 279 -3.40 2.50 -30.10
N TYR A 280 -2.66 2.82 -29.04
CA TYR A 280 -3.18 3.40 -27.81
C TYR A 280 -2.85 4.90 -27.65
N SER A 281 -2.44 5.57 -28.74
CA SER A 281 -2.03 6.98 -28.71
C SER A 281 -3.13 7.96 -28.26
N ALA A 282 -4.39 7.58 -28.38
CA ALA A 282 -5.53 8.43 -28.04
C ALA A 282 -5.72 8.66 -26.54
N HIS A 283 -5.20 7.76 -25.67
CA HIS A 283 -5.31 7.88 -24.21
C HIS A 283 -4.23 7.06 -23.50
N CYS A 284 -3.37 7.75 -22.73
CA CYS A 284 -2.33 7.14 -21.90
C CYS A 284 -1.54 6.05 -22.63
N MET A 285 -0.89 6.46 -23.72
CA MET A 285 -0.08 5.57 -24.54
C MET A 285 0.95 4.82 -23.68
N PRO A 286 1.04 3.49 -23.79
CA PRO A 286 2.04 2.70 -23.09
C PRO A 286 3.46 3.21 -23.32
N PHE A 287 4.27 3.32 -22.28
CA PHE A 287 5.61 3.88 -22.33
C PHE A 287 6.73 2.86 -22.03
N THR A 288 6.38 1.68 -21.56
CA THR A 288 7.25 0.50 -21.39
C THR A 288 6.58 -0.72 -21.98
N LYS A 289 7.34 -1.80 -22.27
CA LYS A 289 6.79 -3.10 -22.71
C LYS A 289 5.84 -3.69 -21.67
N GLU A 290 6.16 -3.51 -20.38
CA GLU A 290 5.27 -3.88 -19.27
C GLU A 290 3.92 -3.14 -19.34
N SER A 291 3.93 -1.81 -19.52
CA SER A 291 2.70 -1.04 -19.64
C SER A 291 1.90 -1.40 -20.89
N LEU A 292 2.56 -1.80 -21.99
CA LEU A 292 1.90 -2.32 -23.17
C LEU A 292 1.24 -3.67 -22.90
N PHE A 293 1.95 -4.59 -22.27
CA PHE A 293 1.43 -5.91 -21.89
C PHE A 293 0.18 -5.80 -21.03
N TYR A 294 0.20 -4.95 -20.01
CA TYR A 294 -0.96 -4.71 -19.15
C TYR A 294 -2.13 -4.09 -19.93
N ARG A 295 -1.84 -3.15 -20.82
CA ARG A 295 -2.86 -2.52 -21.65
C ARG A 295 -3.52 -3.51 -22.59
N GLU A 296 -2.79 -4.41 -23.21
CA GLU A 296 -3.33 -5.43 -24.10
C GLU A 296 -4.21 -6.43 -23.37
N ILE A 297 -3.83 -6.86 -22.16
CA ILE A 297 -4.69 -7.69 -21.32
C ILE A 297 -5.95 -6.94 -20.93
N PHE A 298 -5.83 -5.68 -20.52
CA PHE A 298 -7.00 -4.86 -20.19
C PHE A 298 -7.98 -4.77 -21.36
N GLU A 299 -7.51 -4.46 -22.58
CA GLU A 299 -8.37 -4.36 -23.76
C GLU A 299 -9.02 -5.69 -24.16
N LYS A 300 -8.43 -6.83 -23.82
CA LYS A 300 -9.02 -8.15 -24.02
C LYS A 300 -10.32 -8.32 -23.24
N TYR A 301 -10.42 -7.76 -22.03
CA TYR A 301 -11.57 -7.89 -21.13
C TYR A 301 -12.46 -6.64 -21.09
N TYR A 302 -11.90 -5.47 -21.35
CA TYR A 302 -12.54 -4.16 -21.24
C TYR A 302 -12.34 -3.35 -22.51
N HIS A 303 -12.69 -3.94 -23.64
CA HIS A 303 -12.53 -3.35 -24.97
C HIS A 303 -13.15 -1.95 -25.02
N ASP A 304 -12.37 -0.96 -25.51
CA ASP A 304 -12.74 0.46 -25.65
C ASP A 304 -13.09 1.17 -24.31
N GLN A 305 -12.80 0.57 -23.15
CA GLN A 305 -13.09 1.19 -21.85
C GLN A 305 -11.87 1.84 -21.18
N SER A 306 -10.74 1.92 -21.86
CA SER A 306 -9.49 2.43 -21.28
C SER A 306 -9.59 3.85 -20.72
N ARG A 307 -10.52 4.67 -21.20
CA ARG A 307 -10.76 6.05 -20.72
C ARG A 307 -11.42 6.10 -19.34
N THR A 308 -11.91 4.99 -18.81
CA THR A 308 -12.39 4.89 -17.42
C THR A 308 -11.24 4.96 -16.41
N ILE A 309 -10.02 4.67 -16.85
CA ILE A 309 -8.80 4.81 -16.07
C ILE A 309 -8.18 6.15 -16.38
N VAL A 310 -8.02 7.00 -15.36
CA VAL A 310 -7.59 8.40 -15.52
C VAL A 310 -6.15 8.50 -16.03
N GLY A 311 -5.26 7.62 -15.57
CA GLY A 311 -3.86 7.60 -15.96
C GLY A 311 -3.02 6.64 -15.13
N PHE A 312 -1.72 6.67 -15.38
CA PHE A 312 -0.75 5.95 -14.56
C PHE A 312 -0.55 6.69 -13.23
N TRP A 313 -0.52 5.93 -12.12
CA TRP A 313 -0.03 6.48 -10.87
C TRP A 313 1.45 6.87 -11.01
N MET A 314 1.77 8.08 -10.62
CA MET A 314 3.13 8.60 -10.57
C MET A 314 3.31 9.50 -9.36
N PRO A 315 4.54 9.62 -8.82
CA PRO A 315 4.90 10.74 -7.93
C PRO A 315 4.57 12.09 -8.59
N ASN A 316 4.42 13.12 -7.79
CA ASN A 316 4.14 14.46 -8.31
C ASN A 316 5.34 14.99 -9.11
N LYS A 317 5.26 14.90 -10.43
CA LYS A 317 6.38 15.24 -11.34
C LYS A 317 6.82 16.71 -11.27
N ALA A 318 6.00 17.58 -10.71
CA ALA A 318 6.37 18.99 -10.50
C ALA A 318 7.33 19.19 -9.31
N TRP A 319 7.48 18.18 -8.46
CA TRP A 319 8.35 18.28 -7.29
C TRP A 319 9.81 17.90 -7.59
N PRO A 320 10.77 18.47 -6.86
CA PRO A 320 12.18 18.06 -6.99
C PRO A 320 12.33 16.54 -6.84
N ASN A 321 13.20 15.93 -7.64
CA ASN A 321 13.50 14.49 -7.63
C ASN A 321 12.31 13.53 -7.89
N CYS A 322 11.14 14.05 -8.28
CA CYS A 322 9.94 13.24 -8.56
C CYS A 322 9.61 13.13 -10.07
N ASN A 323 10.39 13.76 -10.96
CA ASN A 323 10.20 13.63 -12.41
C ASN A 323 10.80 12.30 -12.91
N VAL A 324 10.13 11.20 -12.59
CA VAL A 324 10.55 9.84 -12.91
C VAL A 324 9.62 9.22 -13.96
N ASN A 325 10.11 8.21 -14.68
CA ASN A 325 9.37 7.46 -15.68
C ASN A 325 8.97 6.04 -15.24
N ASP A 326 9.40 5.62 -14.05
CA ASP A 326 8.97 4.38 -13.40
C ASP A 326 8.25 4.77 -12.09
N PRO A 327 7.07 4.23 -11.81
CA PRO A 327 6.34 4.51 -10.56
C PRO A 327 6.94 3.85 -9.32
N SER A 328 7.95 2.98 -9.48
CA SER A 328 8.61 2.31 -8.35
C SER A 328 9.28 3.31 -7.42
N ALA A 329 9.12 3.11 -6.11
CA ALA A 329 9.83 3.91 -5.10
C ALA A 329 11.36 3.79 -5.23
N ARG A 330 11.86 2.68 -5.81
CA ARG A 330 13.30 2.41 -6.02
C ARG A 330 14.01 3.44 -6.89
N VAL A 331 13.29 4.14 -7.75
CA VAL A 331 13.89 5.18 -8.62
C VAL A 331 14.03 6.53 -7.92
N LEU A 332 13.50 6.69 -6.73
CA LEU A 332 13.61 7.93 -5.95
C LEU A 332 14.95 8.00 -5.23
N ALA A 333 15.55 9.19 -5.20
CA ALA A 333 16.86 9.39 -4.58
C ALA A 333 16.89 9.11 -3.07
N ASN A 334 15.74 9.21 -2.38
CA ASN A 334 15.59 8.90 -0.97
C ASN A 334 15.19 7.45 -0.68
N TYR A 335 15.23 6.57 -1.68
CA TYR A 335 14.93 5.15 -1.46
C TYR A 335 15.89 4.52 -0.43
N GLY A 336 17.20 4.73 -0.59
CA GLY A 336 18.24 4.36 0.36
C GLY A 336 18.11 2.93 0.90
N ALA A 337 18.22 2.79 2.21
CA ALA A 337 18.04 1.54 2.95
C ALA A 337 16.56 1.19 3.22
N SER A 338 15.66 1.47 2.28
CA SER A 338 14.22 1.20 2.44
C SER A 338 13.96 -0.27 2.73
N GLY A 339 13.22 -0.50 3.80
CA GLY A 339 12.86 -1.85 4.24
C GLY A 339 13.90 -2.57 5.11
N VAL A 340 15.08 -1.98 5.31
CA VAL A 340 16.12 -2.55 6.16
C VAL A 340 16.06 -1.96 7.57
#